data_0ac60a1dafe3acf47f5d0e778a97f730
#
_entry.id   0ac60a1dafe3acf47f5d0e778a97f730
#
_cell.length_a   1.000
_cell.length_b   1.000
_cell.length_c   1.000
_cell.angle_alpha   90.00
_cell.angle_beta   90.00
_cell.angle_gamma   90.00
#
_symmetry.space_group_name_H-M   'P 1'
#
loop_
_entity.id
_entity.type
_entity.pdbx_description
1 polymer ?
#
loop_
_entity_poly.entity_id
_entity_poly.type
_entity_poly.pdbx_seq_one_letter_code
_entity_poly.pdbx_strand_id
1 'polypeptide(L)'
;MRQLIIILLSTNLSLELASSEFLEKKSTIPEAKKVFIVSSYVDKNLIKVSWEIKDGFYLYLNSVQVKKNANIIPYTVIYSDQSTYSDEFFGTTKILRKDFKISINNSDLLDLSNILIKYQGCSDSGFCYPMQTKKLL
;
A
#
# COMPACT_ATOMS: atom_id res chain seq x y z
N MET A 1 38.82 -35.79 -70.26
CA MET A 1 37.79 -34.87 -69.81
C MET A 1 37.44 -35.29 -68.36
N ARG A 2 37.97 -34.53 -67.35
CA ARG A 2 37.69 -34.82 -65.90
C ARG A 2 36.77 -33.71 -65.39
N GLN A 3 35.55 -34.04 -65.17
CA GLN A 3 34.66 -33.10 -64.55
C GLN A 3 34.94 -33.06 -63.01
N LEU A 4 35.27 -31.87 -62.57
CA LEU A 4 35.48 -31.56 -61.14
C LEU A 4 34.10 -31.23 -60.54
N ILE A 5 33.60 -32.14 -59.71
CA ILE A 5 32.39 -31.90 -58.93
C ILE A 5 32.79 -31.11 -57.69
N ILE A 6 32.43 -29.84 -57.62
CA ILE A 6 32.56 -28.99 -56.46
C ILE A 6 31.36 -29.24 -55.56
N ILE A 7 31.57 -29.95 -54.48
CA ILE A 7 30.55 -30.12 -53.44
C ILE A 7 30.61 -28.86 -52.57
N LEU A 8 29.62 -27.98 -52.72
CA LEU A 8 29.36 -26.87 -51.82
C LEU A 8 28.78 -27.42 -50.53
N LEU A 9 29.61 -27.54 -49.48
CA LEU A 9 29.14 -27.73 -48.15
C LEU A 9 28.53 -26.43 -47.62
N SER A 10 27.21 -26.32 -47.69
CA SER A 10 26.46 -25.26 -47.01
C SER A 10 26.41 -25.59 -45.54
N THR A 11 27.30 -25.01 -44.74
CA THR A 11 27.17 -25.02 -43.27
C THR A 11 26.06 -24.09 -42.89
N ASN A 12 24.89 -24.64 -42.56
CA ASN A 12 23.82 -23.93 -41.88
C ASN A 12 24.28 -23.62 -40.46
N LEU A 13 24.79 -22.41 -40.27
CA LEU A 13 25.06 -21.87 -38.94
C LEU A 13 23.71 -21.46 -38.38
N SER A 14 23.07 -22.38 -37.66
CA SER A 14 21.88 -22.09 -36.86
C SER A 14 22.32 -21.18 -35.74
N LEU A 15 22.04 -19.89 -35.88
CA LEU A 15 22.15 -18.91 -34.81
C LEU A 15 20.98 -19.16 -33.87
N GLU A 16 21.20 -20.03 -32.88
CA GLU A 16 20.29 -20.12 -31.74
C GLU A 16 20.31 -18.79 -31.01
N LEU A 17 19.29 -17.96 -31.28
CA LEU A 17 18.94 -16.86 -30.40
C LEU A 17 18.48 -17.49 -29.08
N ALA A 18 19.40 -17.61 -28.14
CA ALA A 18 19.05 -17.79 -26.76
C ALA A 18 18.31 -16.49 -26.35
N SER A 19 17.00 -16.48 -26.55
CA SER A 19 16.13 -15.56 -25.84
C SER A 19 16.29 -15.88 -24.37
N SER A 20 17.17 -15.14 -23.70
CA SER A 20 17.15 -15.07 -22.25
C SER A 20 15.76 -14.56 -21.89
N GLU A 21 14.86 -15.47 -21.52
CA GLU A 21 13.71 -15.15 -20.72
C GLU A 21 14.25 -14.58 -19.41
N PHE A 22 14.54 -13.30 -19.44
CA PHE A 22 14.60 -12.50 -18.24
C PHE A 22 13.16 -12.47 -17.75
N LEU A 23 12.80 -13.54 -17.05
CA LEU A 23 11.59 -13.56 -16.22
C LEU A 23 11.78 -12.48 -15.18
N GLU A 24 11.43 -11.26 -15.57
CA GLU A 24 11.14 -10.19 -14.67
C GLU A 24 10.10 -10.76 -13.70
N LYS A 25 10.58 -11.24 -12.55
CA LYS A 25 9.72 -11.53 -11.41
C LYS A 25 9.11 -10.20 -11.02
N LYS A 26 8.03 -9.84 -11.75
CA LYS A 26 7.23 -8.66 -11.47
C LYS A 26 6.77 -8.82 -10.04
N SER A 27 7.49 -8.24 -9.11
CA SER A 27 7.09 -8.17 -7.72
C SER A 27 5.77 -7.40 -7.74
N THR A 28 4.66 -8.14 -7.72
CA THR A 28 3.34 -7.54 -7.76
C THR A 28 3.13 -6.86 -6.43
N ILE A 29 3.30 -5.53 -6.39
CA ILE A 29 2.99 -4.72 -5.22
C ILE A 29 1.49 -4.87 -4.97
N PRO A 30 1.08 -5.36 -3.82
CA PRO A 30 -0.34 -5.54 -3.52
C PRO A 30 -1.05 -4.18 -3.45
N GLU A 31 -2.34 -4.16 -3.76
CA GLU A 31 -3.14 -2.95 -3.61
C GLU A 31 -3.20 -2.50 -2.14
N ALA A 32 -3.19 -1.19 -1.91
CA ALA A 32 -3.22 -0.62 -0.56
C ALA A 32 -4.37 -1.17 0.31
N LYS A 33 -5.56 -1.35 -0.27
CA LYS A 33 -6.74 -1.90 0.43
C LYS A 33 -6.58 -3.35 0.90
N LYS A 34 -5.62 -4.09 0.35
CA LYS A 34 -5.33 -5.48 0.74
C LYS A 34 -4.34 -5.57 1.88
N VAL A 35 -3.55 -4.52 2.09
CA VAL A 35 -2.52 -4.47 3.13
C VAL A 35 -2.89 -3.55 4.29
N PHE A 36 -3.74 -2.55 4.05
CA PHE A 36 -4.34 -1.67 5.04
C PHE A 36 -5.86 -1.86 5.02
N ILE A 37 -6.33 -2.85 5.75
CA ILE A 37 -7.75 -3.19 5.78
C ILE A 37 -8.45 -2.30 6.80
N VAL A 38 -9.35 -1.45 6.32
CA VAL A 38 -10.06 -0.49 7.15
C VAL A 38 -11.52 -0.89 7.29
N SER A 39 -12.00 -0.93 8.51
CA SER A 39 -13.41 -1.12 8.83
C SER A 39 -13.92 -0.01 9.74
N SER A 40 -15.22 0.28 9.67
CA SER A 40 -15.86 1.27 10.52
C SER A 40 -17.28 0.87 10.83
N TYR A 41 -17.75 1.28 12.01
CA TYR A 41 -19.13 1.13 12.43
C TYR A 41 -19.51 2.21 13.43
N VAL A 42 -20.81 2.46 13.56
CA VAL A 42 -21.35 3.40 14.55
C VAL A 42 -21.73 2.64 15.81
N ASP A 43 -21.28 3.14 16.94
CA ASP A 43 -21.64 2.67 18.26
C ASP A 43 -22.11 3.87 19.10
N LYS A 44 -23.41 4.02 19.25
CA LYS A 44 -24.05 5.17 19.92
C LYS A 44 -23.57 6.51 19.31
N ASN A 45 -22.88 7.32 20.10
CA ASN A 45 -22.35 8.63 19.69
C ASN A 45 -20.90 8.56 19.23
N LEU A 46 -20.41 7.38 18.86
CA LEU A 46 -19.05 7.17 18.41
C LEU A 46 -19.02 6.45 17.07
N ILE A 47 -18.16 6.91 16.19
CA ILE A 47 -17.75 6.14 15.01
C ILE A 47 -16.45 5.44 15.38
N LYS A 48 -16.46 4.12 15.37
CA LYS A 48 -15.28 3.29 15.60
C LYS A 48 -14.64 2.98 14.25
N VAL A 49 -13.34 3.19 14.16
CA VAL A 49 -12.56 2.87 12.95
C VAL A 49 -11.38 1.99 13.34
N SER A 50 -11.16 0.95 12.57
CA SER A 50 -10.07 0.00 12.80
C SER A 50 -9.27 -0.19 11.51
N TRP A 51 -7.96 -0.25 11.64
CA TRP A 51 -7.03 -0.72 10.62
C TRP A 51 -6.46 -2.07 11.04
N GLU A 52 -6.45 -3.02 10.14
CA GLU A 52 -5.62 -4.21 10.17
C GLU A 52 -4.49 -4.00 9.17
N ILE A 53 -3.27 -3.90 9.66
CA ILE A 53 -2.07 -3.65 8.85
C ILE A 53 -1.36 -4.98 8.70
N LYS A 54 -1.19 -5.44 7.46
CA LYS A 54 -0.54 -6.72 7.17
C LYS A 54 0.94 -6.69 7.52
N ASP A 55 1.49 -7.86 7.86
CA ASP A 55 2.92 -8.01 8.15
C ASP A 55 3.79 -7.51 6.99
N GLY A 56 4.87 -6.81 7.31
CA GLY A 56 5.74 -6.18 6.32
C GLY A 56 5.27 -4.82 5.84
N PHE A 57 4.21 -4.27 6.44
CA PHE A 57 3.67 -2.94 6.14
C PHE A 57 3.50 -2.11 7.41
N TYR A 58 3.42 -0.80 7.24
CA TYR A 58 3.19 0.14 8.32
C TYR A 58 2.48 1.40 7.84
N LEU A 59 1.80 2.09 8.74
CA LEU A 59 1.23 3.42 8.52
C LEU A 59 2.06 4.46 9.26
N TYR A 60 2.15 5.66 8.71
CA TYR A 60 2.65 6.82 9.44
C TYR A 60 1.54 7.38 10.34
N LEU A 61 1.77 7.42 11.64
CA LEU A 61 0.79 7.94 12.59
C LEU A 61 0.34 9.37 12.23
N ASN A 62 1.29 10.22 11.88
CA ASN A 62 1.03 11.63 11.56
C ASN A 62 0.27 11.82 10.23
N SER A 63 0.15 10.78 9.40
CA SER A 63 -0.62 10.84 8.16
C SER A 63 -2.11 10.59 8.37
N VAL A 64 -2.49 10.03 9.52
CA VAL A 64 -3.89 9.68 9.80
C VAL A 64 -4.69 10.93 10.10
N GLN A 65 -5.70 11.19 9.29
CA GLN A 65 -6.59 12.35 9.43
C GLN A 65 -8.04 11.91 9.22
N VAL A 66 -8.94 12.46 10.01
CA VAL A 66 -10.38 12.36 9.79
C VAL A 66 -10.88 13.72 9.30
N LYS A 67 -11.68 13.70 8.23
CA LYS A 67 -12.24 14.92 7.64
C LYS A 67 -13.73 14.76 7.42
N LYS A 68 -14.46 15.83 7.67
CA LYS A 68 -15.83 16.00 7.20
C LYS A 68 -15.87 17.21 6.29
N ASN A 69 -16.19 16.99 5.02
CA ASN A 69 -16.01 18.01 3.97
C ASN A 69 -14.54 18.50 3.96
N ALA A 70 -14.31 19.80 4.18
CA ALA A 70 -12.96 20.38 4.25
C ALA A 70 -12.36 20.43 5.66
N ASN A 71 -13.17 20.15 6.71
CA ASN A 71 -12.76 20.32 8.10
C ASN A 71 -12.11 19.05 8.66
N ILE A 72 -11.02 19.23 9.41
CA ILE A 72 -10.40 18.15 10.18
C ILE A 72 -11.25 17.92 11.43
N ILE A 73 -11.56 16.65 11.70
CA ILE A 73 -12.29 16.21 12.90
C ILE A 73 -11.30 15.53 13.84
N PRO A 74 -11.30 15.91 15.13
CA PRO A 74 -10.47 15.24 16.12
C PRO A 74 -10.94 13.79 16.34
N TYR A 75 -10.01 12.93 16.65
CA TYR A 75 -10.28 11.55 17.03
C TYR A 75 -9.49 11.15 18.27
N THR A 76 -9.94 10.13 18.95
CA THR A 76 -9.25 9.53 20.08
C THR A 76 -8.67 8.18 19.69
N VAL A 77 -7.40 7.95 19.99
CA VAL A 77 -6.77 6.64 19.79
C VAL A 77 -7.24 5.69 20.88
N ILE A 78 -7.81 4.57 20.46
CA ILE A 78 -8.30 3.50 21.36
C ILE A 78 -7.21 2.44 21.55
N TYR A 79 -6.51 2.11 20.47
CA TYR A 79 -5.44 1.13 20.46
C TYR A 79 -4.43 1.46 19.36
N SER A 80 -3.15 1.29 19.66
CA SER A 80 -2.09 1.42 18.68
C SER A 80 -0.89 0.56 19.01
N ASP A 81 -0.37 -0.16 18.02
CA ASP A 81 0.96 -0.77 18.07
C ASP A 81 1.94 0.21 17.41
N GLN A 82 2.46 1.14 18.23
CA GLN A 82 3.35 2.21 17.79
C GLN A 82 4.81 1.86 18.01
N SER A 83 5.64 2.27 17.07
CA SER A 83 7.09 2.30 17.23
C SER A 83 7.69 3.53 16.54
N THR A 84 8.94 3.84 16.86
CA THR A 84 9.71 4.85 16.15
C THR A 84 10.47 4.16 15.03
N TYR A 85 10.41 4.71 13.83
CA TYR A 85 11.05 4.17 12.65
C TYR A 85 11.72 5.30 11.86
N SER A 86 12.84 4.99 11.20
CA SER A 86 13.52 5.94 10.34
C SER A 86 13.59 5.38 8.92
N ASP A 87 13.07 6.13 7.97
CA ASP A 87 13.12 5.78 6.55
C ASP A 87 13.60 6.95 5.70
N GLU A 88 13.82 6.70 4.42
CA GLU A 88 14.31 7.70 3.47
C GLU A 88 13.23 8.70 3.02
N PHE A 89 11.94 8.42 3.28
CA PHE A 89 10.82 9.25 2.83
C PHE A 89 10.45 10.33 3.83
N PHE A 90 10.38 9.98 5.14
CA PHE A 90 9.93 10.88 6.20
C PHE A 90 10.93 11.01 7.35
N GLY A 91 12.11 10.39 7.24
CA GLY A 91 13.10 10.39 8.30
C GLY A 91 12.61 9.61 9.53
N THR A 92 12.93 10.09 10.73
CA THR A 92 12.50 9.45 11.99
C THR A 92 11.10 9.91 12.38
N THR A 93 10.16 8.96 12.40
CA THR A 93 8.75 9.24 12.71
C THR A 93 8.10 8.07 13.44
N LYS A 94 6.89 8.29 13.96
CA LYS A 94 6.08 7.23 14.56
C LYS A 94 5.29 6.48 13.51
N ILE A 95 5.39 5.17 13.55
CA ILE A 95 4.65 4.26 12.69
C ILE A 95 3.72 3.36 13.49
N LEU A 96 2.72 2.83 12.79
CA LEU A 96 1.72 1.90 13.31
C LEU A 96 1.85 0.58 12.57
N ARG A 97 1.82 -0.52 13.33
CA ARG A 97 1.81 -1.88 12.80
C ARG A 97 0.63 -2.66 13.33
N LYS A 98 0.30 -3.78 12.69
CA LYS A 98 -0.77 -4.70 13.07
C LYS A 98 -2.13 -4.01 13.21
N ASP A 99 -2.51 -3.64 14.42
CA ASP A 99 -3.82 -3.06 14.69
C ASP A 99 -3.72 -1.60 15.12
N PHE A 100 -4.57 -0.79 14.54
CA PHE A 100 -4.77 0.59 14.96
C PHE A 100 -6.26 0.88 15.06
N LYS A 101 -6.72 1.44 16.16
CA LYS A 101 -8.13 1.72 16.41
C LYS A 101 -8.33 3.13 16.96
N ILE A 102 -9.29 3.83 16.38
CA ILE A 102 -9.69 5.16 16.81
C ILE A 102 -11.19 5.24 17.04
N SER A 103 -11.61 6.25 17.78
CA SER A 103 -13.02 6.66 17.88
C SER A 103 -13.16 8.14 17.55
N ILE A 104 -14.27 8.46 16.90
CA ILE A 104 -14.66 9.82 16.52
C ILE A 104 -15.97 10.10 17.23
N ASN A 105 -16.04 11.20 17.97
CA ASN A 105 -17.32 11.65 18.55
C ASN A 105 -18.19 12.21 17.42
N ASN A 106 -19.41 11.70 17.29
CA ASN A 106 -20.37 12.12 16.27
C ASN A 106 -21.52 12.98 16.83
N SER A 107 -21.51 13.29 18.15
CA SER A 107 -22.59 14.04 18.80
C SER A 107 -22.84 15.41 18.15
N ASP A 108 -21.80 16.05 17.69
CA ASP A 108 -21.86 17.39 17.08
C ASP A 108 -22.00 17.36 15.55
N LEU A 109 -22.08 16.16 14.96
CA LEU A 109 -22.22 15.99 13.53
C LEU A 109 -23.69 15.91 13.16
N LEU A 110 -24.17 16.87 12.36
CA LEU A 110 -25.57 16.92 11.88
C LEU A 110 -25.96 15.69 11.07
N ASP A 111 -24.99 15.14 10.33
CA ASP A 111 -25.11 13.90 9.59
C ASP A 111 -23.76 13.17 9.54
N LEU A 112 -23.78 11.89 9.24
CA LEU A 112 -22.59 11.06 9.14
C LEU A 112 -22.09 10.91 7.70
N SER A 113 -22.70 11.60 6.76
CA SER A 113 -22.26 11.57 5.36
C SER A 113 -20.92 12.28 5.17
N ASN A 114 -20.18 11.90 4.13
CA ASN A 114 -18.94 12.55 3.72
C ASN A 114 -17.84 12.63 4.80
N ILE A 115 -17.84 11.68 5.73
CA ILE A 115 -16.71 11.52 6.64
C ILE A 115 -15.67 10.68 5.92
N LEU A 116 -14.49 11.24 5.76
CA LEU A 116 -13.36 10.63 5.07
C LEU A 116 -12.21 10.40 6.05
N ILE A 117 -11.54 9.29 5.91
CA ILE A 117 -10.23 9.10 6.51
C ILE A 117 -9.14 9.18 5.45
N LYS A 118 -8.02 9.76 5.82
CA LYS A 118 -6.80 9.80 5.04
C LYS A 118 -5.69 9.14 5.82
N TYR A 119 -4.84 8.39 5.14
CA TYR A 119 -3.68 7.74 5.73
C TYR A 119 -2.66 7.38 4.66
N GLN A 120 -1.42 7.27 5.06
CA GLN A 120 -0.34 6.85 4.18
C GLN A 120 0.50 5.79 4.87
N GLY A 121 0.97 4.83 4.11
CA GLY A 121 1.81 3.76 4.59
C GLY A 121 2.77 3.25 3.54
N CYS A 122 3.71 2.45 4.02
CA CYS A 122 4.78 1.88 3.21
C CYS A 122 4.95 0.39 3.52
N SER A 123 5.70 -0.25 2.65
CA SER A 123 6.22 -1.61 2.83
C SER A 123 7.64 -1.55 3.39
N ASP A 124 8.00 -2.51 4.23
CA ASP A 124 9.38 -2.70 4.70
C ASP A 124 10.38 -2.95 3.54
N SER A 125 9.89 -3.34 2.37
CA SER A 125 10.69 -3.49 1.16
C SER A 125 11.05 -2.16 0.48
N GLY A 126 10.65 -1.01 1.04
CA GLY A 126 11.00 0.32 0.54
C GLY A 126 10.01 0.92 -0.46
N PHE A 127 8.81 0.37 -0.59
CA PHE A 127 7.75 0.94 -1.40
C PHE A 127 6.74 1.71 -0.54
N CYS A 128 6.41 2.95 -0.92
CA CYS A 128 5.38 3.75 -0.27
C CYS A 128 4.15 3.92 -1.15
N TYR A 129 2.98 3.73 -0.56
CA TYR A 129 1.72 3.97 -1.23
C TYR A 129 1.42 5.48 -1.26
N PRO A 130 0.72 5.96 -2.29
CA PRO A 130 0.14 7.30 -2.25
C PRO A 130 -0.81 7.45 -1.07
N MET A 131 -1.09 8.70 -0.67
CA MET A 131 -2.10 8.98 0.35
C MET A 131 -3.42 8.30 -0.01
N GLN A 132 -3.90 7.45 0.87
CA GLN A 132 -5.19 6.78 0.74
C GLN A 132 -6.30 7.68 1.29
N THR A 133 -7.45 7.62 0.65
CA THR A 133 -8.66 8.29 1.14
C THR A 133 -9.80 7.29 1.09
N LYS A 134 -10.49 7.12 2.20
CA LYS A 134 -11.65 6.22 2.29
C LYS A 134 -12.82 6.92 2.94
N LYS A 135 -14.01 6.76 2.37
CA LYS A 135 -15.26 7.14 3.01
C LYS A 135 -15.61 6.12 4.10
N LEU A 136 -16.01 6.60 5.28
CA LEU A 136 -16.24 5.72 6.44
C LEU A 136 -17.60 5.02 6.44
N LEU A 137 -18.64 5.73 6.03
CA LEU A 137 -20.04 5.27 6.10
C LEU A 137 -20.77 5.51 4.80
#